data_f92100fe4ae9a4cf818b9530b654cfa3
#
_entry.id   f92100fe4ae9a4cf818b9530b654cfa3
#
_cell.length_a   1.000
_cell.length_b   1.000
_cell.length_c   1.000
_cell.angle_alpha   90.00
_cell.angle_beta   90.00
_cell.angle_gamma   90.00
#
_symmetry.space_group_name_H-M   'P 1'
#
loop_
_entity.id
_entity.type
_entity.pdbx_description
1 polymer ?
#
loop_
_entity_poly.entity_id
_entity_poly.type
_entity_poly.pdbx_seq_one_letter_code
_entity_poly.pdbx_strand_id
1 'polypeptide(L)'
;MCFLIEPLIKIDAKIIFLHGAVSDQRNAELTKLLLSKIRSAGKVPGMATHYPLQTIPFIHQNKLDCSAILLPFNLKGEFMGNQKAVEKLVDSLDYFFIAMKPLAAGKISPKEAFPYLGEHNISAVTVGMVTEEEILETVTEAKKVFK
;
A
#
# COMPACT_ATOMS: atom_id res chain seq x y z
N MET A 1 15.19 -7.95 17.56
CA MET A 1 14.26 -7.33 16.59
C MET A 1 14.97 -6.58 15.42
N CYS A 2 16.32 -6.56 15.37
CA CYS A 2 17.08 -6.05 14.21
C CYS A 2 17.06 -6.97 12.97
N PHE A 3 16.85 -8.25 13.16
CA PHE A 3 16.97 -9.27 12.10
C PHE A 3 15.96 -9.17 10.94
N LEU A 4 14.85 -8.43 11.09
CA LEU A 4 13.79 -8.38 10.08
C LEU A 4 14.02 -7.35 8.98
N ILE A 5 14.80 -6.28 9.23
CA ILE A 5 15.07 -5.24 8.21
C ILE A 5 16.37 -5.50 7.43
N GLU A 6 17.35 -6.17 8.03
CA GLU A 6 18.65 -6.44 7.39
C GLU A 6 18.55 -7.14 6.02
N PRO A 7 17.74 -8.19 5.82
CA PRO A 7 17.58 -8.79 4.51
C PRO A 7 17.05 -7.80 3.46
N LEU A 8 16.10 -6.92 3.85
CA LEU A 8 15.51 -5.93 2.96
C LEU A 8 16.51 -4.82 2.59
N ILE A 9 17.41 -4.48 3.51
CA ILE A 9 18.51 -3.55 3.24
C ILE A 9 19.49 -4.17 2.24
N LYS A 10 19.84 -5.45 2.40
CA LYS A 10 20.77 -6.15 1.51
C LYS A 10 20.29 -6.24 0.06
N ILE A 11 18.98 -6.36 -0.18
CA ILE A 11 18.39 -6.33 -1.53
C ILE A 11 18.09 -4.92 -2.02
N ASP A 12 18.55 -3.90 -1.31
CA ASP A 12 18.34 -2.47 -1.61
C ASP A 12 16.86 -2.07 -1.77
N ALA A 13 15.97 -2.65 -0.96
CA ALA A 13 14.58 -2.24 -0.92
C ALA A 13 14.50 -0.73 -0.61
N LYS A 14 13.81 0.03 -1.44
CA LYS A 14 13.70 1.50 -1.28
C LYS A 14 12.68 1.86 -0.20
N ILE A 15 11.56 1.17 -0.17
CA ILE A 15 10.48 1.35 0.81
C ILE A 15 10.38 0.08 1.64
N ILE A 16 10.28 0.22 2.95
CA ILE A 16 10.07 -0.91 3.86
C ILE A 16 8.76 -0.67 4.62
N PHE A 17 7.84 -1.62 4.51
CA PHE A 17 6.53 -1.54 5.14
C PHE A 17 6.48 -2.28 6.46
N LEU A 18 5.86 -1.66 7.46
CA LEU A 18 5.33 -2.40 8.60
C LEU A 18 4.16 -3.26 8.12
N HIS A 19 4.19 -4.53 8.46
CA HIS A 19 3.12 -5.47 8.11
C HIS A 19 1.79 -5.07 8.77
N GLY A 20 0.66 -5.33 8.09
CA GLY A 20 -0.68 -5.00 8.59
C GLY A 20 -0.96 -5.53 10.01
N ALA A 21 -0.46 -6.72 10.36
CA ALA A 21 -0.59 -7.26 11.71
C ALA A 21 0.03 -6.37 12.81
N VAL A 22 0.97 -5.47 12.45
CA VAL A 22 1.55 -4.48 13.36
C VAL A 22 0.84 -3.15 13.22
N SER A 23 0.67 -2.67 12.01
CA SER A 23 0.07 -1.37 11.71
C SER A 23 -1.38 -1.27 12.22
N ASP A 24 -2.15 -2.33 12.05
CA ASP A 24 -3.57 -2.38 12.39
C ASP A 24 -3.84 -2.50 13.90
N GLN A 25 -2.80 -2.77 14.71
CA GLN A 25 -2.88 -2.68 16.17
C GLN A 25 -2.91 -1.23 16.67
N ARG A 26 -2.44 -0.28 15.86
CA ARG A 26 -2.40 1.15 16.16
C ARG A 26 -1.74 1.48 17.52
N ASN A 27 -0.63 0.79 17.81
CA ASN A 27 0.21 1.10 18.96
C ASN A 27 1.22 2.21 18.56
N ALA A 28 0.99 3.43 19.03
CA ALA A 28 1.76 4.59 18.60
C ALA A 28 3.26 4.49 18.95
N GLU A 29 3.59 4.02 20.16
CA GLU A 29 4.98 3.92 20.62
C GLU A 29 5.75 2.88 19.79
N LEU A 30 5.18 1.68 19.65
CA LEU A 30 5.79 0.61 18.85
C LEU A 30 5.94 1.04 17.39
N THR A 31 4.88 1.61 16.80
CA THR A 31 4.90 2.04 15.40
C THR A 31 5.96 3.12 15.18
N LYS A 32 6.04 4.14 16.03
CA LYS A 32 7.05 5.20 15.97
C LYS A 32 8.46 4.64 16.06
N LEU A 33 8.71 3.71 16.99
CA LEU A 33 10.01 3.04 17.13
C LEU A 33 10.40 2.29 15.86
N LEU A 34 9.47 1.54 15.26
CA LEU A 34 9.75 0.72 14.08
C LEU A 34 9.97 1.58 12.83
N LEU A 35 9.14 2.62 12.61
CA LEU A 35 9.32 3.55 11.49
C LEU A 35 10.66 4.31 11.60
N SER A 36 11.04 4.75 12.80
CA SER A 36 12.32 5.42 13.00
C SER A 36 13.52 4.51 12.69
N LYS A 37 13.43 3.21 12.97
CA LYS A 37 14.47 2.25 12.58
C LYS A 37 14.61 2.11 11.07
N ILE A 38 13.47 2.07 10.34
CA ILE A 38 13.48 2.04 8.88
C ILE A 38 14.15 3.32 8.35
N ARG A 39 13.78 4.47 8.87
CA ARG A 39 14.37 5.78 8.49
C ARG A 39 15.87 5.83 8.76
N SER A 40 16.29 5.38 9.95
CA SER A 40 17.72 5.35 10.33
C SER A 40 18.55 4.40 9.46
N ALA A 41 17.92 3.40 8.82
CA ALA A 41 18.57 2.54 7.83
C ALA A 41 18.65 3.18 6.43
N GLY A 42 18.26 4.45 6.28
CA GLY A 42 18.27 5.17 4.99
C GLY A 42 17.14 4.73 4.05
N LYS A 43 16.10 4.11 4.56
CA LYS A 43 14.96 3.61 3.77
C LYS A 43 13.70 4.45 4.00
N VAL A 44 12.78 4.41 3.05
CA VAL A 44 11.48 5.09 3.18
C VAL A 44 10.55 4.26 4.06
N PRO A 45 10.04 4.80 5.19
CA PRO A 45 9.12 4.07 6.02
C PRO A 45 7.71 4.04 5.42
N GLY A 46 7.11 2.86 5.41
CA GLY A 46 5.74 2.63 4.97
C GLY A 46 4.93 1.83 5.98
N MET A 47 3.63 1.87 5.84
CA MET A 47 2.68 1.05 6.61
C MET A 47 1.72 0.34 5.69
N ALA A 48 1.59 -0.98 5.85
CA ALA A 48 0.52 -1.76 5.23
C ALA A 48 -0.68 -1.81 6.17
N THR A 49 -1.90 -1.68 5.66
CA THR A 49 -3.12 -1.74 6.48
C THR A 49 -4.26 -2.42 5.75
N HIS A 50 -5.10 -3.15 6.49
CA HIS A 50 -6.39 -3.67 6.02
C HIS A 50 -7.56 -2.76 6.45
N TYR A 51 -7.28 -1.74 7.29
CA TYR A 51 -8.27 -0.83 7.85
C TYR A 51 -7.88 0.64 7.60
N PRO A 52 -7.84 1.09 6.31
CA PRO A 52 -7.32 2.42 5.96
C PRO A 52 -8.04 3.57 6.67
N LEU A 53 -9.37 3.47 6.83
CA LEU A 53 -10.17 4.50 7.49
C LEU A 53 -9.85 4.70 8.98
N GLN A 54 -9.24 3.71 9.63
CA GLN A 54 -8.78 3.80 11.02
C GLN A 54 -7.28 4.09 11.11
N THR A 55 -6.49 3.46 10.25
CA THR A 55 -5.02 3.54 10.34
C THR A 55 -4.48 4.86 9.82
N ILE A 56 -5.03 5.42 8.74
CA ILE A 56 -4.55 6.70 8.19
C ILE A 56 -4.80 7.86 9.16
N PRO A 57 -5.99 8.06 9.76
CA PRO A 57 -6.17 9.05 10.81
C PRO A 57 -5.24 8.84 12.01
N PHE A 58 -5.00 7.59 12.42
CA PHE A 58 -4.04 7.27 13.48
C PHE A 58 -2.60 7.74 13.15
N ILE A 59 -2.14 7.59 11.90
CA ILE A 59 -0.84 8.10 11.45
C ILE A 59 -0.76 9.62 11.65
N HIS A 60 -1.79 10.34 11.23
CA HIS A 60 -1.85 11.81 11.36
C HIS A 60 -1.89 12.27 12.81
N GLN A 61 -2.80 11.71 13.60
CA GLN A 61 -2.99 12.09 15.00
C GLN A 61 -1.71 11.90 15.83
N ASN A 62 -0.93 10.86 15.53
CA ASN A 62 0.31 10.56 16.24
C ASN A 62 1.57 11.11 15.55
N LYS A 63 1.42 11.88 14.46
CA LYS A 63 2.51 12.47 13.68
C LYS A 63 3.61 11.45 13.34
N LEU A 64 3.20 10.27 12.87
CA LEU A 64 4.11 9.18 12.54
C LEU A 64 4.89 9.49 11.26
N ASP A 65 6.17 9.18 11.22
CA ASP A 65 7.02 9.31 10.02
C ASP A 65 6.73 8.17 9.04
N CYS A 66 5.61 8.29 8.34
CA CYS A 66 5.16 7.34 7.32
C CYS A 66 5.01 8.07 5.99
N SER A 67 5.71 7.63 4.96
CA SER A 67 5.70 8.25 3.62
C SER A 67 4.93 7.43 2.59
N ALA A 68 4.74 6.13 2.83
CA ALA A 68 4.07 5.23 1.91
C ALA A 68 3.01 4.39 2.62
N ILE A 69 1.87 4.20 1.98
CA ILE A 69 0.76 3.43 2.54
C ILE A 69 0.32 2.37 1.53
N LEU A 70 0.35 1.11 1.95
CA LEU A 70 -0.13 -0.04 1.20
C LEU A 70 -1.51 -0.44 1.75
N LEU A 71 -2.55 -0.37 0.92
CA LEU A 71 -3.94 -0.58 1.33
C LEU A 71 -4.75 -1.32 0.26
N PRO A 72 -5.85 -2.03 0.63
CA PRO A 72 -6.78 -2.56 -0.36
C PRO A 72 -7.42 -1.41 -1.14
N PHE A 73 -7.33 -1.46 -2.47
CA PHE A 73 -7.96 -0.47 -3.34
C PHE A 73 -8.32 -1.09 -4.68
N ASN A 74 -9.62 -1.15 -5.00
CA ASN A 74 -10.11 -1.76 -6.23
C ASN A 74 -11.54 -1.31 -6.58
N LEU A 75 -11.89 -1.42 -7.85
CA LEU A 75 -13.18 -1.01 -8.43
C LEU A 75 -14.41 -1.61 -7.73
N LYS A 76 -14.30 -2.80 -7.14
CA LYS A 76 -15.44 -3.47 -6.45
C LYS A 76 -15.54 -3.12 -4.97
N GLY A 77 -14.60 -2.36 -4.41
CA GLY A 77 -14.57 -2.06 -2.99
C GLY A 77 -14.27 -3.27 -2.09
N GLU A 78 -13.84 -4.39 -2.66
CA GLU A 78 -13.52 -5.60 -1.90
C GLU A 78 -12.38 -5.34 -0.91
N PHE A 79 -12.58 -5.74 0.32
CA PHE A 79 -11.66 -5.51 1.44
C PHE A 79 -11.45 -4.04 1.84
N MET A 80 -12.17 -3.09 1.24
CA MET A 80 -12.05 -1.66 1.55
C MET A 80 -12.95 -1.22 2.69
N GLY A 81 -13.96 -2.01 3.04
CA GLY A 81 -15.00 -1.66 4.00
C GLY A 81 -15.98 -0.66 3.39
N ASN A 82 -15.69 0.62 3.48
CA ASN A 82 -16.48 1.67 2.80
C ASN A 82 -15.67 2.25 1.63
N GLN A 83 -15.96 1.78 0.43
CA GLN A 83 -15.23 2.15 -0.79
C GLN A 83 -15.16 3.67 -0.98
N LYS A 84 -16.30 4.36 -1.00
CA LYS A 84 -16.36 5.81 -1.24
C LYS A 84 -15.58 6.63 -0.20
N ALA A 85 -15.59 6.17 1.05
CA ALA A 85 -14.84 6.84 2.10
C ALA A 85 -13.32 6.63 1.93
N VAL A 86 -12.88 5.45 1.47
CA VAL A 86 -11.46 5.17 1.18
C VAL A 86 -11.00 5.93 -0.06
N GLU A 87 -11.78 5.95 -1.14
CA GLU A 87 -11.51 6.76 -2.34
C GLU A 87 -11.27 8.24 -1.94
N LYS A 88 -12.24 8.84 -1.25
CA LYS A 88 -12.14 10.22 -0.79
C LYS A 88 -10.92 10.47 0.09
N LEU A 89 -10.59 9.53 0.98
CA LEU A 89 -9.44 9.64 1.87
C LEU A 89 -8.13 9.62 1.07
N VAL A 90 -7.98 8.69 0.14
CA VAL A 90 -6.82 8.56 -0.74
C VAL A 90 -6.62 9.81 -1.59
N ASP A 91 -7.69 10.30 -2.22
CA ASP A 91 -7.62 11.46 -3.12
C ASP A 91 -7.39 12.80 -2.38
N SER A 92 -7.64 12.84 -1.07
CA SER A 92 -7.46 14.05 -0.26
C SER A 92 -6.08 14.19 0.40
N LEU A 93 -5.23 13.19 0.30
CA LEU A 93 -3.96 13.13 1.04
C LEU A 93 -2.77 12.93 0.12
N ASP A 94 -1.63 13.49 0.50
CA ASP A 94 -0.37 13.40 -0.23
C ASP A 94 0.55 12.33 0.40
N TYR A 95 0.23 11.06 0.13
CA TYR A 95 1.08 9.91 0.44
C TYR A 95 1.44 9.16 -0.84
N PHE A 96 2.51 8.38 -0.81
CA PHE A 96 2.77 7.38 -1.83
C PHE A 96 1.86 6.18 -1.58
N PHE A 97 0.65 6.22 -2.17
CA PHE A 97 -0.32 5.15 -2.02
C PHE A 97 -0.04 4.00 -2.97
N ILE A 98 -0.06 2.78 -2.42
CA ILE A 98 0.11 1.55 -3.19
C ILE A 98 -1.15 0.70 -3.02
N ALA A 99 -1.82 0.41 -4.12
CA ALA A 99 -2.97 -0.48 -4.09
C ALA A 99 -2.55 -1.94 -3.96
N MET A 100 -3.05 -2.63 -2.94
CA MET A 100 -3.06 -4.09 -2.90
C MET A 100 -4.43 -4.64 -3.24
N LYS A 101 -4.48 -5.88 -3.75
CA LYS A 101 -5.71 -6.53 -4.24
C LYS A 101 -6.44 -5.73 -5.34
N PRO A 102 -5.72 -5.11 -6.29
CA PRO A 102 -6.36 -4.26 -7.31
C PRO A 102 -7.33 -5.04 -8.20
N LEU A 103 -7.13 -6.35 -8.36
CA LEU A 103 -8.02 -7.24 -9.14
C LEU A 103 -9.14 -7.85 -8.29
N ALA A 104 -9.40 -7.32 -7.07
CA ALA A 104 -10.46 -7.80 -6.16
C ALA A 104 -10.43 -9.32 -5.95
N ALA A 105 -9.25 -9.90 -5.74
CA ALA A 105 -8.99 -11.34 -5.62
C ALA A 105 -9.43 -12.13 -6.88
N GLY A 106 -9.17 -11.58 -8.08
CA GLY A 106 -9.48 -12.21 -9.36
C GLY A 106 -10.93 -12.02 -9.84
N LYS A 107 -11.71 -11.14 -9.18
CA LYS A 107 -13.10 -10.85 -9.54
C LYS A 107 -13.25 -9.84 -10.67
N ILE A 108 -12.18 -9.14 -11.05
CA ILE A 108 -12.13 -8.17 -12.15
C ILE A 108 -10.85 -8.37 -12.95
N SER A 109 -10.93 -8.09 -14.23
CA SER A 109 -9.78 -8.17 -15.14
C SER A 109 -8.83 -6.98 -14.97
N PRO A 110 -7.56 -7.08 -15.39
CA PRO A 110 -6.66 -5.95 -15.44
C PRO A 110 -7.20 -4.76 -16.27
N LYS A 111 -7.89 -5.04 -17.39
CA LYS A 111 -8.50 -4.00 -18.25
C LYS A 111 -9.55 -3.16 -17.54
N GLU A 112 -10.28 -3.75 -16.59
CA GLU A 112 -11.28 -3.03 -15.79
C GLU A 112 -10.65 -2.32 -14.58
N ALA A 113 -9.66 -2.97 -13.96
CA ALA A 113 -9.06 -2.50 -12.72
C ALA A 113 -8.16 -1.27 -12.92
N PHE A 114 -7.26 -1.30 -13.91
CA PHE A 114 -6.23 -0.26 -14.03
C PHE A 114 -6.77 1.13 -14.40
N PRO A 115 -7.74 1.30 -15.34
CA PRO A 115 -8.33 2.61 -15.57
C PRO A 115 -8.90 3.25 -14.30
N TYR A 116 -9.64 2.48 -13.50
CA TYR A 116 -10.15 2.95 -12.21
C TYR A 116 -9.04 3.41 -11.25
N LEU A 117 -7.94 2.65 -11.14
CA LEU A 117 -6.81 3.04 -10.29
C LEU A 117 -6.17 4.36 -10.76
N GLY A 118 -6.14 4.60 -12.07
CA GLY A 118 -5.61 5.81 -12.67
C GLY A 118 -6.45 7.08 -12.46
N GLU A 119 -7.70 6.93 -12.05
CA GLU A 119 -8.59 8.03 -11.69
C GLU A 119 -8.38 8.54 -10.24
N HIS A 120 -7.60 7.79 -9.45
CA HIS A 120 -7.37 8.07 -8.04
C HIS A 120 -5.88 8.33 -7.74
N ASN A 121 -5.60 8.91 -6.57
CA ASN A 121 -4.23 9.20 -6.12
C ASN A 121 -3.49 7.91 -5.70
N ILE A 122 -3.40 6.93 -6.61
CA ILE A 122 -2.65 5.69 -6.45
C ILE A 122 -1.35 5.79 -7.25
N SER A 123 -0.23 5.65 -6.56
CA SER A 123 1.12 5.81 -7.15
C SER A 123 1.69 4.50 -7.70
N ALA A 124 1.29 3.36 -7.17
CA ALA A 124 1.77 2.04 -7.57
C ALA A 124 0.77 0.94 -7.18
N VAL A 125 1.03 -0.27 -7.66
CA VAL A 125 0.22 -1.45 -7.33
C VAL A 125 1.08 -2.65 -6.95
N THR A 126 0.52 -3.55 -6.16
CA THR A 126 1.06 -4.91 -5.96
C THR A 126 0.00 -5.93 -6.36
N VAL A 127 0.37 -6.84 -7.25
CA VAL A 127 -0.54 -7.83 -7.84
C VAL A 127 0.05 -9.21 -7.69
N GLY A 128 -0.76 -10.17 -7.21
CA GLY A 128 -0.42 -11.59 -7.27
C GLY A 128 -0.70 -12.12 -8.68
N MET A 129 0.28 -12.77 -9.28
CA MET A 129 0.20 -13.37 -10.62
C MET A 129 0.86 -14.74 -10.57
N VAL A 130 0.33 -15.70 -11.30
CA VAL A 130 0.77 -17.11 -11.26
C VAL A 130 1.29 -17.58 -12.62
N THR A 131 0.71 -17.12 -13.73
CA THR A 131 1.08 -17.54 -15.09
C THR A 131 1.76 -16.41 -15.87
N GLU A 132 2.48 -16.77 -16.94
CA GLU A 132 3.10 -15.80 -17.82
C GLU A 132 2.05 -14.93 -18.54
N GLU A 133 0.91 -15.50 -18.89
CA GLU A 133 -0.20 -14.78 -19.52
C GLU A 133 -0.76 -13.72 -18.56
N GLU A 134 -0.98 -14.06 -17.30
CA GLU A 134 -1.41 -13.11 -16.27
C GLU A 134 -0.40 -11.98 -16.08
N ILE A 135 0.90 -12.30 -16.09
CA ILE A 135 1.97 -11.30 -15.98
C ILE A 135 1.92 -10.35 -17.17
N LEU A 136 1.86 -10.90 -18.39
CA LEU A 136 1.85 -10.11 -19.62
C LEU A 136 0.64 -9.18 -19.69
N GLU A 137 -0.56 -9.69 -19.41
CA GLU A 137 -1.79 -8.91 -19.42
C GLU A 137 -1.73 -7.81 -18.35
N THR A 138 -1.43 -8.17 -17.12
CA THR A 138 -1.40 -7.24 -15.99
C THR A 138 -0.38 -6.12 -16.19
N VAL A 139 0.85 -6.45 -16.60
CA VAL A 139 1.90 -5.45 -16.84
C VAL A 139 1.57 -4.56 -18.03
N THR A 140 0.94 -5.11 -19.07
CA THR A 140 0.51 -4.33 -20.24
C THR A 140 -0.52 -3.28 -19.85
N GLU A 141 -1.53 -3.65 -19.06
CA GLU A 141 -2.55 -2.70 -18.62
C GLU A 141 -1.99 -1.70 -17.59
N ALA A 142 -1.15 -2.16 -16.66
CA ALA A 142 -0.51 -1.29 -15.68
C ALA A 142 0.33 -0.18 -16.31
N LYS A 143 1.11 -0.47 -17.36
CA LYS A 143 1.95 0.50 -18.08
C LYS A 143 1.16 1.60 -18.80
N LYS A 144 -0.14 1.43 -19.02
CA LYS A 144 -1.00 2.49 -19.59
C LYS A 144 -1.32 3.58 -18.57
N VAL A 145 -1.28 3.23 -17.30
CA VAL A 145 -1.70 4.08 -16.18
C VAL A 145 -0.50 4.58 -15.37
N PHE A 146 0.39 3.68 -14.99
CA PHE A 146 1.60 4.00 -14.20
C PHE A 146 2.80 4.17 -15.13
N LYS A 147 3.34 5.37 -15.20
CA LYS A 147 4.50 5.75 -16.04
C LYS A 147 5.77 5.83 -15.22
#